data_2e89e50f490bcaf3b9e292235e7c3eb0
#
_entry.id   2e89e50f490bcaf3b9e292235e7c3eb0
#
_cell.length_a   1.000
_cell.length_b   1.000
_cell.length_c   1.000
_cell.angle_alpha   90.00
_cell.angle_beta   90.00
_cell.angle_gamma   90.00
#
_symmetry.space_group_name_H-M   'P 1'
#
loop_
_entity.id
_entity.type
_entity.pdbx_description
1 polymer ?
#
loop_
_entity_poly.entity_id
_entity_poly.type
_entity_poly.pdbx_seq_one_letter_code
_entity_poly.pdbx_strand_id
1 'polypeptide(L)'
;NAGPMAAAAPATNKFPPRRPLATLPAVFDGAAMIERVRWLADPARDGRGLGTEGLQAAGDYVADAFKAAGLVPGNGESYFQPFEFTPAGAKQPIRTRNVIGVLRGANPAFADQAVIVSAHYDHLGRSGPGVRVEEVGQLHPGADDNASGVAVMLELARTLAAAGAPPRTLVFIGFSGEESGLNGSKFYVANPTVPLAGIRAVVNLD
;
A
#
# COMPACT_ATOMS: atom_id res chain seq x y z
N ASN A 1 -55.84 -16.74 28.59
CA ASN A 1 -55.90 -15.54 27.73
C ASN A 1 -54.71 -14.61 28.06
N ALA A 2 -53.63 -14.78 27.33
CA ALA A 2 -52.55 -13.82 27.33
C ALA A 2 -52.90 -12.74 26.27
N GLY A 3 -53.06 -11.51 26.72
CA GLY A 3 -53.28 -10.36 25.84
C GLY A 3 -52.05 -10.04 24.99
N PRO A 4 -52.18 -9.36 23.85
CA PRO A 4 -51.09 -9.05 22.97
C PRO A 4 -50.08 -8.14 23.65
N MET A 5 -48.81 -8.58 23.68
CA MET A 5 -47.71 -7.68 24.09
C MET A 5 -47.60 -6.51 23.11
N ALA A 6 -47.73 -5.31 23.61
CA ALA A 6 -47.50 -4.10 22.84
C ALA A 6 -46.03 -4.06 22.38
N ALA A 7 -45.83 -3.91 21.11
CA ALA A 7 -44.48 -3.69 20.55
C ALA A 7 -43.88 -2.40 21.09
N ALA A 8 -42.70 -2.46 21.68
CA ALA A 8 -41.98 -1.27 22.15
C ALA A 8 -41.69 -0.38 20.94
N ALA A 9 -42.01 0.92 21.10
CA ALA A 9 -41.67 1.93 20.10
C ALA A 9 -40.13 1.99 19.88
N PRO A 10 -39.63 2.16 18.65
CA PRO A 10 -38.22 2.26 18.40
C PRO A 10 -37.61 3.43 19.17
N ALA A 11 -36.51 3.18 19.86
CA ALA A 11 -35.79 4.20 20.62
C ALA A 11 -35.38 5.33 19.66
N THR A 12 -35.93 6.53 19.90
CA THR A 12 -35.54 7.74 19.16
C THR A 12 -34.09 8.07 19.51
N ASN A 13 -33.24 8.14 18.50
CA ASN A 13 -31.83 8.51 18.66
C ASN A 13 -31.75 9.93 19.24
N LYS A 14 -31.35 10.03 20.51
CA LYS A 14 -31.30 11.32 21.27
C LYS A 14 -30.07 12.19 20.90
N PHE A 15 -29.24 11.74 19.99
CA PHE A 15 -28.08 12.53 19.56
C PHE A 15 -28.48 13.51 18.47
N PRO A 16 -28.01 14.78 18.54
CA PRO A 16 -28.23 15.74 17.47
C PRO A 16 -27.56 15.23 16.18
N PRO A 17 -28.07 15.61 14.99
CA PRO A 17 -27.44 15.23 13.75
C PRO A 17 -25.98 15.70 13.75
N ARG A 18 -25.07 14.77 13.38
CA ARG A 18 -23.63 15.07 13.28
C ARG A 18 -23.44 16.18 12.23
N ARG A 19 -22.89 17.30 12.64
CA ARG A 19 -22.41 18.31 11.70
C ARG A 19 -21.07 17.89 11.15
N PRO A 20 -20.78 18.07 9.83
CA PRO A 20 -19.45 17.88 9.31
C PRO A 20 -18.44 18.72 10.10
N LEU A 21 -17.33 18.09 10.50
CA LEU A 21 -16.27 18.79 11.24
C LEU A 21 -15.46 19.75 10.35
N ALA A 22 -15.53 19.57 9.01
CA ALA A 22 -14.85 20.43 8.06
C ALA A 22 -15.79 20.79 6.89
N THR A 23 -15.75 22.04 6.48
CA THR A 23 -16.42 22.56 5.28
C THR A 23 -15.47 22.71 4.09
N LEU A 24 -14.18 22.33 4.27
CA LEU A 24 -13.19 22.38 3.22
C LEU A 24 -13.45 21.27 2.19
N PRO A 25 -13.15 21.53 0.91
CA PRO A 25 -13.20 20.49 -0.12
C PRO A 25 -12.34 19.30 0.27
N ALA A 26 -12.76 18.10 -0.14
CA ALA A 26 -11.96 16.89 0.06
C ALA A 26 -10.62 17.05 -0.67
N VAL A 27 -9.52 16.86 0.06
CA VAL A 27 -8.16 16.91 -0.49
C VAL A 27 -7.84 15.60 -1.23
N PHE A 28 -8.39 14.49 -0.73
CA PHE A 28 -8.22 13.15 -1.30
C PHE A 28 -9.30 12.83 -2.31
N ASP A 29 -8.89 12.25 -3.44
CA ASP A 29 -9.79 11.80 -4.51
C ASP A 29 -10.20 10.34 -4.25
N GLY A 30 -11.35 10.17 -3.59
CA GLY A 30 -11.90 8.84 -3.29
C GLY A 30 -12.25 8.04 -4.55
N ALA A 31 -12.67 8.69 -5.64
CA ALA A 31 -12.96 8.01 -6.89
C ALA A 31 -11.68 7.44 -7.53
N ALA A 32 -10.62 8.25 -7.56
CA ALA A 32 -9.32 7.79 -8.04
C ALA A 32 -8.75 6.64 -7.19
N MET A 33 -8.93 6.67 -5.86
CA MET A 33 -8.51 5.55 -5.01
C MET A 33 -9.26 4.25 -5.35
N ILE A 34 -10.58 4.31 -5.55
CA ILE A 34 -11.38 3.15 -5.94
C ILE A 34 -10.94 2.61 -7.31
N GLU A 35 -10.66 3.46 -8.29
CA GLU A 35 -10.15 3.02 -9.59
C GLU A 35 -8.79 2.33 -9.49
N ARG A 36 -7.90 2.79 -8.59
CA ARG A 36 -6.63 2.10 -8.31
C ARG A 36 -6.84 0.72 -7.72
N VAL A 37 -7.77 0.59 -6.74
CA VAL A 37 -8.14 -0.73 -6.19
C VAL A 37 -8.68 -1.64 -7.27
N ARG A 38 -9.60 -1.16 -8.12
CA ARG A 38 -10.16 -1.93 -9.23
C ARG A 38 -9.07 -2.40 -10.20
N TRP A 39 -8.14 -1.53 -10.55
CA TRP A 39 -7.05 -1.89 -11.44
C TRP A 39 -6.12 -2.95 -10.83
N LEU A 40 -5.72 -2.77 -9.56
CA LEU A 40 -4.84 -3.70 -8.86
C LEU A 40 -5.51 -5.07 -8.61
N ALA A 41 -6.79 -5.07 -8.26
CA ALA A 41 -7.55 -6.30 -7.98
C ALA A 41 -8.18 -6.93 -9.23
N ASP A 42 -7.96 -6.35 -10.43
CA ASP A 42 -8.48 -6.90 -11.67
C ASP A 42 -7.91 -8.31 -11.93
N PRO A 43 -8.71 -9.26 -12.42
CA PRO A 43 -8.25 -10.61 -12.75
C PRO A 43 -7.03 -10.68 -13.65
N ALA A 44 -6.81 -9.67 -14.51
CA ALA A 44 -5.61 -9.56 -15.35
C ALA A 44 -4.31 -9.35 -14.54
N ARG A 45 -4.40 -9.04 -13.26
CA ARG A 45 -3.23 -8.96 -12.35
C ARG A 45 -2.92 -10.30 -11.69
N ASP A 46 -3.69 -11.34 -12.00
CA ASP A 46 -3.52 -12.71 -11.48
C ASP A 46 -3.31 -12.75 -9.95
N GLY A 47 -4.08 -11.90 -9.23
CA GLY A 47 -4.00 -11.73 -7.79
C GLY A 47 -2.62 -11.28 -7.29
N ARG A 48 -1.81 -10.68 -8.13
CA ARG A 48 -0.46 -10.16 -7.82
C ARG A 48 0.43 -11.18 -7.10
N GLY A 49 0.27 -12.45 -7.49
CA GLY A 49 1.04 -13.56 -6.91
C GLY A 49 2.52 -13.46 -7.23
N LEU A 50 3.38 -13.97 -6.33
CA LEU A 50 4.83 -13.98 -6.52
C LEU A 50 5.23 -14.70 -7.82
N GLY A 51 6.11 -14.06 -8.59
CA GLY A 51 6.61 -14.60 -9.85
C GLY A 51 5.68 -14.43 -11.06
N THR A 52 4.51 -13.79 -10.89
CA THR A 52 3.56 -13.56 -11.99
C THR A 52 3.83 -12.26 -12.74
N GLU A 53 3.39 -12.19 -13.99
CA GLU A 53 3.37 -10.94 -14.77
C GLU A 53 2.45 -9.89 -14.13
N GLY A 54 1.37 -10.33 -13.46
CA GLY A 54 0.45 -9.45 -12.75
C GLY A 54 1.13 -8.68 -11.62
N LEU A 55 2.03 -9.33 -10.86
CA LEU A 55 2.84 -8.67 -9.84
C LEU A 55 3.83 -7.67 -10.47
N GLN A 56 4.47 -8.06 -11.59
CA GLN A 56 5.38 -7.15 -12.29
C GLN A 56 4.63 -5.88 -12.76
N ALA A 57 3.47 -6.06 -13.39
CA ALA A 57 2.63 -4.96 -13.85
C ALA A 57 2.17 -4.06 -12.68
N ALA A 58 1.84 -4.64 -11.52
CA ALA A 58 1.49 -3.88 -10.33
C ALA A 58 2.67 -3.04 -9.82
N GLY A 59 3.89 -3.58 -9.81
CA GLY A 59 5.09 -2.81 -9.47
C GLY A 59 5.37 -1.67 -10.44
N ASP A 60 5.20 -1.89 -11.75
CA ASP A 60 5.33 -0.85 -12.77
C ASP A 60 4.27 0.25 -12.57
N TYR A 61 3.02 -0.14 -12.30
CA TYR A 61 1.94 0.78 -12.01
C TYR A 61 2.24 1.69 -10.79
N VAL A 62 2.78 1.14 -9.71
CA VAL A 62 3.18 1.91 -8.52
C VAL A 62 4.30 2.89 -8.87
N ALA A 63 5.31 2.46 -9.63
CA ALA A 63 6.42 3.32 -10.05
C ALA A 63 5.95 4.47 -10.95
N ASP A 64 5.07 4.19 -11.92
CA ASP A 64 4.49 5.20 -12.80
C ASP A 64 3.63 6.20 -12.02
N ALA A 65 2.88 5.75 -11.02
CA ALA A 65 2.12 6.64 -10.15
C ALA A 65 3.02 7.55 -9.30
N PHE A 66 4.13 7.05 -8.76
CA PHE A 66 5.13 7.87 -8.07
C PHE A 66 5.74 8.92 -8.99
N LYS A 67 6.11 8.51 -10.20
CA LYS A 67 6.64 9.42 -11.22
C LYS A 67 5.64 10.50 -11.61
N ALA A 68 4.39 10.12 -11.86
CA ALA A 68 3.30 11.05 -12.19
C ALA A 68 3.00 12.04 -11.06
N ALA A 69 3.18 11.64 -9.81
CA ALA A 69 3.08 12.50 -8.63
C ALA A 69 4.31 13.43 -8.45
N GLY A 70 5.37 13.28 -9.25
CA GLY A 70 6.57 14.10 -9.16
C GLY A 70 7.59 13.63 -8.11
N LEU A 71 7.46 12.41 -7.59
CA LEU A 71 8.49 11.82 -6.74
C LEU A 71 9.73 11.47 -7.56
N VAL A 72 10.89 11.53 -6.94
CA VAL A 72 12.14 11.06 -7.56
C VAL A 72 12.40 9.59 -7.21
N PRO A 73 13.18 8.86 -8.02
CA PRO A 73 13.61 7.50 -7.70
C PRO A 73 14.27 7.39 -6.32
N GLY A 74 13.93 6.32 -5.58
CA GLY A 74 14.42 6.10 -4.22
C GLY A 74 15.56 5.09 -4.12
N ASN A 75 16.00 4.48 -5.23
CA ASN A 75 17.13 3.55 -5.28
C ASN A 75 18.10 3.97 -6.41
N GLY A 76 18.96 4.96 -6.13
CA GLY A 76 19.80 5.58 -7.14
C GLY A 76 18.95 6.29 -8.20
N GLU A 77 19.08 5.87 -9.45
CA GLU A 77 18.30 6.39 -10.59
C GLU A 77 17.04 5.54 -10.87
N SER A 78 16.77 4.52 -10.06
CA SER A 78 15.66 3.57 -10.24
C SER A 78 14.61 3.72 -9.14
N TYR A 79 13.34 3.58 -9.50
CA TYR A 79 12.26 3.36 -8.53
C TYR A 79 12.28 1.94 -7.96
N PHE A 80 12.97 0.99 -8.62
CA PHE A 80 12.97 -0.40 -8.24
C PHE A 80 14.18 -0.78 -7.41
N GLN A 81 13.93 -1.50 -6.32
CA GLN A 81 14.94 -2.17 -5.51
C GLN A 81 14.75 -3.68 -5.69
N PRO A 82 15.44 -4.30 -6.67
CA PRO A 82 15.32 -5.72 -6.94
C PRO A 82 15.95 -6.55 -5.83
N PHE A 83 15.34 -7.69 -5.54
CA PHE A 83 15.88 -8.69 -4.62
C PHE A 83 15.40 -10.09 -4.98
N GLU A 84 16.04 -11.07 -4.35
CA GLU A 84 15.76 -12.48 -4.54
C GLU A 84 15.65 -13.16 -3.18
N PHE A 85 14.70 -14.06 -3.06
CA PHE A 85 14.54 -14.88 -1.86
C PHE A 85 13.90 -16.22 -2.22
N THR A 86 14.07 -17.22 -1.33
CA THR A 86 13.44 -18.53 -1.52
C THR A 86 12.28 -18.66 -0.52
N PRO A 87 11.01 -18.67 -0.99
CA PRO A 87 9.87 -18.89 -0.12
C PRO A 87 9.96 -20.24 0.60
N ALA A 88 9.38 -20.32 1.80
CA ALA A 88 9.34 -21.56 2.55
C ALA A 88 8.71 -22.70 1.73
N GLY A 89 9.41 -23.82 1.62
CA GLY A 89 8.99 -24.99 0.83
C GLY A 89 9.26 -24.90 -0.67
N ALA A 90 9.67 -23.75 -1.21
CA ALA A 90 10.09 -23.62 -2.60
C ALA A 90 11.50 -24.17 -2.83
N LYS A 91 11.75 -24.73 -4.03
CA LYS A 91 13.07 -25.26 -4.44
C LYS A 91 13.92 -24.23 -5.16
N GLN A 92 13.30 -23.18 -5.66
CA GLN A 92 13.95 -22.16 -6.47
C GLN A 92 13.70 -20.77 -5.87
N PRO A 93 14.69 -19.88 -5.98
CA PRO A 93 14.50 -18.48 -5.59
C PRO A 93 13.52 -17.79 -6.52
N ILE A 94 12.81 -16.80 -5.98
CA ILE A 94 11.94 -15.90 -6.73
C ILE A 94 12.59 -14.51 -6.74
N ARG A 95 12.62 -13.92 -7.93
CA ARG A 95 13.04 -12.53 -8.11
C ARG A 95 11.82 -11.62 -8.05
N THR A 96 11.92 -10.60 -7.25
CA THR A 96 10.91 -9.56 -7.13
C THR A 96 11.59 -8.21 -6.83
N ARG A 97 10.82 -7.19 -6.51
CA ARG A 97 11.36 -5.84 -6.29
C ARG A 97 10.47 -5.02 -5.38
N ASN A 98 11.05 -4.24 -4.47
CA ASN A 98 10.35 -3.14 -3.85
C ASN A 98 10.29 -1.96 -4.83
N VAL A 99 9.30 -1.08 -4.64
CA VAL A 99 9.14 0.15 -5.43
C VAL A 99 9.28 1.33 -4.50
N ILE A 100 10.23 2.23 -4.77
CA ILE A 100 10.60 3.30 -3.84
C ILE A 100 10.57 4.65 -4.55
N GLY A 101 9.71 5.55 -4.06
CA GLY A 101 9.63 6.94 -4.51
C GLY A 101 9.96 7.89 -3.36
N VAL A 102 10.62 9.00 -3.65
CA VAL A 102 11.05 9.97 -2.64
C VAL A 102 10.52 11.36 -2.96
N LEU A 103 9.88 11.98 -1.99
CA LEU A 103 9.57 13.40 -1.96
C LEU A 103 10.55 14.11 -1.00
N ARG A 104 11.49 14.87 -1.57
CA ARG A 104 12.58 15.47 -0.79
C ARG A 104 12.05 16.54 0.16
N GLY A 105 12.57 16.53 1.39
CA GLY A 105 12.34 17.57 2.37
C GLY A 105 13.05 18.87 2.02
N ALA A 106 12.45 20.01 2.41
CA ALA A 106 12.97 21.33 2.12
C ALA A 106 13.64 22.02 3.32
N ASN A 107 13.46 21.52 4.56
CA ASN A 107 14.04 22.16 5.74
C ASN A 107 15.45 21.61 6.02
N PRO A 108 16.50 22.43 5.91
CA PRO A 108 17.88 21.98 6.16
C PRO A 108 18.11 21.42 7.57
N ALA A 109 17.33 21.85 8.56
CA ALA A 109 17.43 21.34 9.94
C ALA A 109 16.96 19.87 10.06
N PHE A 110 16.32 19.31 9.03
CA PHE A 110 15.83 17.96 8.97
C PHE A 110 16.33 17.18 7.76
N ALA A 111 17.46 17.63 7.15
CA ALA A 111 17.99 17.06 5.92
C ALA A 111 18.37 15.57 6.05
N ASP A 112 18.73 15.13 7.26
CA ASP A 112 19.07 13.75 7.62
C ASP A 112 17.86 12.93 8.10
N GLN A 113 16.65 13.50 8.07
CA GLN A 113 15.45 12.87 8.63
C GLN A 113 14.47 12.48 7.53
N ALA A 114 13.91 11.29 7.70
CA ALA A 114 12.90 10.75 6.80
C ALA A 114 11.69 10.19 7.56
N VAL A 115 10.55 10.18 6.89
CA VAL A 115 9.34 9.44 7.29
C VAL A 115 9.04 8.46 6.16
N ILE A 116 8.77 7.21 6.49
CA ILE A 116 8.37 6.19 5.52
C ILE A 116 6.85 6.07 5.54
N VAL A 117 6.26 6.00 4.34
CA VAL A 117 4.87 5.59 4.11
C VAL A 117 4.93 4.34 3.23
N SER A 118 4.35 3.24 3.67
CA SER A 118 4.48 1.97 2.97
C SER A 118 3.17 1.21 2.86
N ALA A 119 3.08 0.35 1.84
CA ALA A 119 2.06 -0.66 1.67
C ALA A 119 2.69 -1.84 0.91
N HIS A 120 2.24 -3.08 1.14
CA HIS A 120 2.65 -4.15 0.24
C HIS A 120 1.74 -4.20 -0.98
N TYR A 121 2.29 -4.61 -2.14
CA TYR A 121 1.53 -4.64 -3.38
C TYR A 121 1.40 -6.03 -4.00
N ASP A 122 2.07 -7.04 -3.42
CA ASP A 122 1.83 -8.45 -3.72
C ASP A 122 0.57 -8.97 -3.01
N HIS A 123 0.08 -10.12 -3.45
CA HIS A 123 -0.96 -10.88 -2.76
C HIS A 123 -0.83 -12.36 -3.11
N LEU A 124 -1.81 -13.19 -2.71
CA LEU A 124 -1.74 -14.64 -2.75
C LEU A 124 -1.73 -15.23 -4.17
N GLY A 125 -2.20 -14.50 -5.18
CA GLY A 125 -2.34 -15.04 -6.52
C GLY A 125 -3.35 -16.19 -6.60
N ARG A 126 -2.88 -17.37 -7.03
CA ARG A 126 -3.70 -18.60 -7.11
C ARG A 126 -3.20 -19.73 -6.20
N SER A 127 -2.04 -19.58 -5.61
CA SER A 127 -1.38 -20.65 -4.85
C SER A 127 -0.33 -20.12 -3.88
N GLY A 128 -0.47 -18.86 -3.46
CA GLY A 128 0.46 -18.22 -2.53
C GLY A 128 0.41 -18.85 -1.13
N PRO A 129 1.36 -18.46 -0.27
CA PRO A 129 1.38 -18.90 1.11
C PRO A 129 0.08 -18.53 1.83
N GLY A 130 -0.50 -19.46 2.58
CA GLY A 130 -1.76 -19.25 3.29
C GLY A 130 -3.02 -19.59 2.49
N VAL A 131 -2.94 -19.79 1.17
CA VAL A 131 -4.08 -20.31 0.38
C VAL A 131 -4.44 -21.70 0.87
N ARG A 132 -5.73 -21.92 1.17
CA ARG A 132 -6.21 -23.23 1.58
C ARG A 132 -6.11 -24.23 0.45
N VAL A 133 -5.93 -25.51 0.77
CA VAL A 133 -5.74 -26.57 -0.21
C VAL A 133 -6.92 -26.64 -1.21
N GLU A 134 -8.14 -26.44 -0.74
CA GLU A 134 -9.36 -26.42 -1.55
C GLU A 134 -9.52 -25.17 -2.43
N GLU A 135 -8.75 -24.12 -2.16
CA GLU A 135 -8.77 -22.86 -2.90
C GLU A 135 -7.60 -22.74 -3.89
N VAL A 136 -6.68 -23.70 -3.88
CA VAL A 136 -5.55 -23.69 -4.81
C VAL A 136 -6.03 -23.67 -6.26
N GLY A 137 -5.53 -22.72 -7.04
CA GLY A 137 -5.96 -22.45 -8.42
C GLY A 137 -7.08 -21.41 -8.53
N GLN A 138 -7.79 -21.09 -7.46
CA GLN A 138 -8.74 -19.99 -7.44
C GLN A 138 -7.99 -18.66 -7.40
N LEU A 139 -8.60 -17.64 -7.99
CA LEU A 139 -8.02 -16.29 -7.98
C LEU A 139 -8.32 -15.59 -6.65
N HIS A 140 -7.27 -15.10 -6.00
CA HIS A 140 -7.34 -14.22 -4.85
C HIS A 140 -7.01 -12.79 -5.30
N PRO A 141 -8.00 -11.92 -5.54
CA PRO A 141 -7.75 -10.59 -6.15
C PRO A 141 -7.10 -9.59 -5.20
N GLY A 142 -7.22 -9.76 -3.87
CA GLY A 142 -6.58 -8.90 -2.88
C GLY A 142 -7.01 -7.42 -2.99
N ALA A 143 -8.32 -7.15 -3.01
CA ALA A 143 -8.82 -5.78 -3.09
C ALA A 143 -8.61 -5.03 -1.77
N ASP A 144 -8.96 -5.68 -0.65
CA ASP A 144 -8.76 -5.18 0.70
C ASP A 144 -7.29 -5.38 1.10
N ASP A 145 -6.81 -6.56 0.97
CA ASP A 145 -5.43 -6.97 1.21
C ASP A 145 -4.66 -7.15 -0.13
N ASN A 146 -3.80 -6.21 -0.56
CA ASN A 146 -3.67 -4.88 0.03
C ASN A 146 -3.68 -3.80 -1.08
N ALA A 147 -4.58 -3.99 -2.10
CA ALA A 147 -4.76 -2.96 -3.12
C ALA A 147 -5.29 -1.66 -2.50
N SER A 148 -6.05 -1.75 -1.39
CA SER A 148 -6.60 -0.62 -0.65
C SER A 148 -5.48 0.23 -0.03
N GLY A 149 -4.55 -0.37 0.69
CA GLY A 149 -3.40 0.32 1.26
C GLY A 149 -2.49 0.93 0.20
N VAL A 150 -2.26 0.22 -0.91
CA VAL A 150 -1.52 0.78 -2.06
C VAL A 150 -2.25 2.01 -2.61
N ALA A 151 -3.58 1.96 -2.79
CA ALA A 151 -4.34 3.09 -3.32
C ALA A 151 -4.25 4.32 -2.39
N VAL A 152 -4.31 4.12 -1.07
CA VAL A 152 -4.13 5.19 -0.08
C VAL A 152 -2.70 5.74 -0.13
N MET A 153 -1.68 4.89 -0.18
CA MET A 153 -0.27 5.30 -0.29
C MET A 153 -0.04 6.18 -1.53
N LEU A 154 -0.58 5.78 -2.69
CA LEU A 154 -0.44 6.54 -3.93
C LEU A 154 -1.18 7.87 -3.87
N GLU A 155 -2.34 7.92 -3.21
CA GLU A 155 -3.09 9.17 -3.04
C GLU A 155 -2.39 10.13 -2.06
N LEU A 156 -1.78 9.61 -1.00
CA LEU A 156 -0.91 10.39 -0.11
C LEU A 156 0.30 10.95 -0.86
N ALA A 157 0.95 10.14 -1.69
CA ALA A 157 2.08 10.59 -2.51
C ALA A 157 1.68 11.76 -3.42
N ARG A 158 0.57 11.63 -4.16
CA ARG A 158 0.02 12.68 -5.03
C ARG A 158 -0.31 13.96 -4.27
N THR A 159 -1.03 13.81 -3.16
CA THR A 159 -1.54 14.94 -2.38
C THR A 159 -0.42 15.71 -1.70
N LEU A 160 0.52 14.99 -1.07
CA LEU A 160 1.63 15.62 -0.36
C LEU A 160 2.62 16.28 -1.33
N ALA A 161 2.86 15.68 -2.50
CA ALA A 161 3.69 16.31 -3.54
C ALA A 161 3.03 17.59 -4.10
N ALA A 162 1.71 17.58 -4.31
CA ALA A 162 0.97 18.76 -4.76
C ALA A 162 0.95 19.90 -3.73
N ALA A 163 1.08 19.57 -2.44
CA ALA A 163 1.17 20.56 -1.36
C ALA A 163 2.55 21.26 -1.28
N GLY A 164 3.53 20.82 -2.07
CA GLY A 164 4.89 21.32 -2.07
C GLY A 164 5.87 20.50 -1.22
N ALA A 165 7.11 20.95 -1.13
CA ALA A 165 8.16 20.21 -0.44
C ALA A 165 7.90 20.16 1.08
N PRO A 166 7.81 18.97 1.68
CA PRO A 166 7.57 18.80 3.12
C PRO A 166 8.82 19.23 3.94
N PRO A 167 8.68 19.45 5.25
CA PRO A 167 9.83 19.75 6.09
C PRO A 167 10.89 18.63 6.11
N ARG A 168 10.44 17.35 6.18
CA ARG A 168 11.29 16.15 6.16
C ARG A 168 11.09 15.39 4.87
N THR A 169 12.09 14.64 4.47
CA THR A 169 11.97 13.71 3.34
C THR A 169 10.89 12.66 3.63
N LEU A 170 10.00 12.44 2.65
CA LEU A 170 9.04 11.34 2.68
C LEU A 170 9.53 10.27 1.70
N VAL A 171 9.58 9.04 2.17
CA VAL A 171 9.93 7.85 1.38
C VAL A 171 8.70 6.98 1.27
N PHE A 172 8.20 6.81 0.07
CA PHE A 172 7.06 5.94 -0.22
C PHE A 172 7.57 4.60 -0.73
N ILE A 173 7.12 3.50 -0.11
CA ILE A 173 7.62 2.18 -0.45
C ILE A 173 6.47 1.21 -0.69
N GLY A 174 6.37 0.69 -1.93
CA GLY A 174 5.61 -0.51 -2.23
C GLY A 174 6.48 -1.73 -1.94
N PHE A 175 6.15 -2.52 -0.91
CA PHE A 175 6.86 -3.75 -0.60
C PHE A 175 6.31 -4.93 -1.40
N SER A 176 7.18 -5.88 -1.73
CA SER A 176 6.80 -7.15 -2.35
C SER A 176 7.24 -8.33 -1.49
N GLY A 177 6.50 -9.45 -1.58
CA GLY A 177 6.80 -10.65 -0.81
C GLY A 177 6.41 -10.53 0.66
N GLU A 178 5.41 -9.71 0.96
CA GLU A 178 4.83 -9.58 2.30
C GLU A 178 4.21 -10.91 2.72
N GLU A 179 3.27 -11.44 1.92
CA GLU A 179 2.50 -12.66 2.13
C GLU A 179 3.34 -13.92 2.38
N SER A 180 4.58 -13.91 1.92
CA SER A 180 5.53 -15.00 2.10
C SER A 180 6.51 -14.76 3.25
N GLY A 181 6.23 -13.81 4.13
CA GLY A 181 6.98 -13.56 5.35
C GLY A 181 7.77 -12.26 5.38
N LEU A 182 7.17 -11.14 4.92
CA LEU A 182 7.74 -9.79 5.00
C LEU A 182 9.08 -9.64 4.27
N ASN A 183 9.28 -10.36 3.13
CA ASN A 183 10.61 -10.44 2.51
C ASN A 183 11.09 -9.10 1.97
N GLY A 184 10.20 -8.29 1.38
CA GLY A 184 10.56 -6.98 0.85
C GLY A 184 10.98 -5.99 1.93
N SER A 185 10.24 -5.91 3.02
CA SER A 185 10.57 -5.02 4.14
C SER A 185 11.84 -5.48 4.87
N LYS A 186 12.04 -6.78 5.07
CA LYS A 186 13.29 -7.34 5.61
C LYS A 186 14.50 -7.01 4.72
N PHE A 187 14.33 -7.15 3.39
CA PHE A 187 15.39 -6.79 2.44
C PHE A 187 15.72 -5.30 2.51
N TYR A 188 14.69 -4.44 2.58
CA TYR A 188 14.88 -2.99 2.70
C TYR A 188 15.64 -2.62 3.98
N VAL A 189 15.31 -3.22 5.13
CA VAL A 189 16.01 -2.96 6.40
C VAL A 189 17.47 -3.39 6.33
N ALA A 190 17.77 -4.50 5.64
CA ALA A 190 19.15 -4.95 5.41
C ALA A 190 19.91 -4.09 4.37
N ASN A 191 19.19 -3.45 3.43
CA ASN A 191 19.73 -2.67 2.32
C ASN A 191 18.98 -1.33 2.18
N PRO A 192 19.00 -0.47 3.20
CA PRO A 192 18.19 0.74 3.21
C PRO A 192 18.70 1.78 2.21
N THR A 193 17.77 2.46 1.55
CA THR A 193 18.09 3.55 0.60
C THR A 193 18.21 4.92 1.28
N VAL A 194 17.82 5.01 2.54
CA VAL A 194 18.07 6.14 3.43
C VAL A 194 18.63 5.63 4.76
N PRO A 195 19.47 6.39 5.48
CA PRO A 195 20.02 5.95 6.76
C PRO A 195 18.91 5.58 7.76
N LEU A 196 18.93 4.37 8.31
CA LEU A 196 17.92 3.91 9.27
C LEU A 196 17.84 4.82 10.50
N ALA A 197 18.98 5.33 10.98
CA ALA A 197 19.05 6.25 12.12
C ALA A 197 18.33 7.59 11.87
N GLY A 198 18.13 7.95 10.59
CA GLY A 198 17.39 9.14 10.18
C GLY A 198 15.88 8.95 10.10
N ILE A 199 15.38 7.72 10.15
CA ILE A 199 13.95 7.44 10.05
C ILE A 199 13.28 7.81 11.38
N ARG A 200 12.30 8.73 11.32
CA ARG A 200 11.59 9.26 12.49
C ARG A 200 10.24 8.59 12.71
N ALA A 201 9.62 8.11 11.66
CA ALA A 201 8.35 7.39 11.73
C ALA A 201 8.19 6.48 10.51
N VAL A 202 7.40 5.44 10.68
CA VAL A 202 6.91 4.57 9.61
C VAL A 202 5.38 4.50 9.74
N VAL A 203 4.68 4.77 8.64
CA VAL A 203 3.25 4.56 8.50
C VAL A 203 3.07 3.42 7.51
N ASN A 204 2.74 2.24 8.02
CA ASN A 204 2.43 1.07 7.19
C ASN A 204 0.92 0.97 7.02
N LEU A 205 0.49 0.81 5.78
CA LEU A 205 -0.90 0.66 5.37
C LEU A 205 -1.10 -0.80 4.97
N ASP A 206 -1.90 -1.51 5.78
CA ASP A 206 -2.14 -2.93 5.64
C ASP A 206 -3.59 -3.26 6.04
#